data_a349205313c616aeed3e29c8346afc33
#
_entry.id   a349205313c616aeed3e29c8346afc33
#
_cell.length_a   1.000
_cell.length_b   1.000
_cell.length_c   1.000
_cell.angle_alpha   90.00
_cell.angle_beta   90.00
_cell.angle_gamma   90.00
#
_symmetry.space_group_name_H-M   'P 1'
#
loop_
_entity.id
_entity.type
_entity.pdbx_description
1 polymer ?
#
loop_
_entity_poly.entity_id
_entity_poly.type
_entity_poly.pdbx_seq_one_letter_code
_entity_poly.pdbx_strand_id
1 'polypeptide(L)'
;MRVLRERRLRNVPAMKIGITVGDPAGIGPEIAEKAARDPRVLGVCDPIVYGASDASIPLGRVSARAGRAAYDIIVRAVEDAQHQRIAAIATAPINKEAFAAAGLPWRGHTDLLGHLTGARRIAMMFYADSLRVVLATVHIPLADVPRELTRERLEDTIELTASELPRFGFPSPRLAVAGLNPHAGEHGLMGLEDEAVLRPGIERCRTRGITVDGPFPADTIFVRAMRGEFDAVIACYHDQGLIPVKLVAFGRAVNVTLGLPIVRTSVDHGTAFDIAGRGVADPSSLVHAVLLAANLAAVRT
;
A
#
# COMPACT_ATOMS: atom_id res chain seq x y z
N MET A 1 -20.94 11.18 -5.59
CA MET A 1 -21.34 9.93 -6.31
C MET A 1 -22.23 10.22 -7.53
N ARG A 2 -21.87 11.15 -8.42
CA ARG A 2 -22.76 11.53 -9.57
C ARG A 2 -22.04 11.86 -10.89
N VAL A 3 -20.81 11.44 -11.11
CA VAL A 3 -20.07 11.75 -12.37
C VAL A 3 -19.51 10.49 -13.09
N LEU A 4 -19.80 9.27 -12.64
CA LEU A 4 -19.26 8.04 -13.25
C LEU A 4 -20.32 7.22 -14.04
N ARG A 5 -21.42 7.82 -14.52
CA ARG A 5 -22.30 7.16 -15.49
C ARG A 5 -22.26 7.90 -16.82
N GLU A 6 -21.87 7.19 -17.86
CA GLU A 6 -21.87 7.50 -19.30
C GLU A 6 -20.54 7.87 -19.95
N ARG A 7 -19.56 6.94 -19.89
CA ARG A 7 -18.64 6.74 -21.01
C ARG A 7 -18.72 5.28 -21.47
N ARG A 8 -19.77 4.96 -22.20
CA ARG A 8 -19.80 3.72 -23.02
C ARG A 8 -19.02 3.94 -24.31
N LEU A 9 -18.01 3.05 -24.50
CA LEU A 9 -17.64 2.39 -25.74
C LEU A 9 -17.17 3.29 -26.90
N ARG A 10 -15.89 3.60 -26.88
CA ARG A 10 -15.07 3.58 -28.09
C ARG A 10 -14.04 2.45 -27.90
N ASN A 11 -13.64 1.77 -28.97
CA ASN A 11 -12.66 0.68 -29.04
C ASN A 11 -11.28 1.07 -28.47
N VAL A 12 -11.17 1.41 -27.20
CA VAL A 12 -9.92 1.48 -26.47
C VAL A 12 -9.68 0.06 -25.96
N PRO A 13 -8.54 -0.57 -26.25
CA PRO A 13 -8.23 -1.87 -25.68
C PRO A 13 -8.41 -1.80 -24.16
N ALA A 14 -9.13 -2.77 -23.61
CA ALA A 14 -9.41 -2.79 -22.17
C ALA A 14 -8.08 -2.71 -21.41
N MET A 15 -7.97 -1.78 -20.46
CA MET A 15 -6.77 -1.56 -19.66
C MET A 15 -6.40 -2.83 -18.91
N LYS A 16 -5.20 -3.37 -19.13
CA LYS A 16 -4.74 -4.61 -18.50
C LYS A 16 -4.18 -4.33 -17.11
N ILE A 17 -4.71 -5.04 -16.11
CA ILE A 17 -4.19 -5.00 -14.73
C ILE A 17 -3.65 -6.38 -14.36
N GLY A 18 -2.37 -6.42 -13.96
CA GLY A 18 -1.73 -7.64 -13.48
C GLY A 18 -2.18 -8.00 -12.06
N ILE A 19 -2.54 -9.25 -11.83
CA ILE A 19 -2.85 -9.80 -10.50
C ILE A 19 -1.82 -10.88 -10.22
N THR A 20 -0.92 -10.69 -9.24
CA THR A 20 0.01 -11.75 -8.84
C THR A 20 -0.62 -12.63 -7.78
N VAL A 21 -0.50 -13.94 -7.91
CA VAL A 21 -1.06 -14.89 -6.92
C VAL A 21 -0.26 -14.90 -5.60
N GLY A 22 0.90 -14.25 -5.53
CA GLY A 22 1.74 -14.25 -4.34
C GLY A 22 2.30 -15.63 -4.01
N ASP A 23 2.24 -16.02 -2.74
CA ASP A 23 2.70 -17.36 -2.30
C ASP A 23 1.70 -18.45 -2.71
N PRO A 24 2.08 -19.39 -3.60
CA PRO A 24 1.18 -20.43 -4.08
C PRO A 24 0.78 -21.46 -3.02
N ALA A 25 1.47 -21.52 -1.87
CA ALA A 25 1.08 -22.36 -0.73
C ALA A 25 -0.03 -21.75 0.13
N GLY A 26 -0.37 -20.47 -0.09
CA GLY A 26 -1.41 -19.73 0.65
C GLY A 26 -2.73 -19.60 -0.13
N ILE A 27 -3.56 -18.65 0.33
CA ILE A 27 -4.85 -18.33 -0.30
C ILE A 27 -4.71 -17.53 -1.61
N GLY A 28 -3.51 -17.07 -1.94
CA GLY A 28 -3.26 -16.16 -3.06
C GLY A 28 -3.80 -16.63 -4.40
N PRO A 29 -3.56 -17.88 -4.86
CA PRO A 29 -4.12 -18.38 -6.11
C PRO A 29 -5.65 -18.37 -6.14
N GLU A 30 -6.29 -18.78 -5.03
CA GLU A 30 -7.76 -18.81 -4.90
C GLU A 30 -8.38 -17.41 -5.00
N ILE A 31 -7.85 -16.45 -4.23
CA ILE A 31 -8.39 -15.08 -4.25
C ILE A 31 -8.09 -14.35 -5.56
N ALA A 32 -6.95 -14.64 -6.21
CA ALA A 32 -6.61 -14.07 -7.51
C ALA A 32 -7.58 -14.53 -8.61
N GLU A 33 -7.89 -15.83 -8.64
CA GLU A 33 -8.86 -16.39 -9.59
C GLU A 33 -10.27 -15.84 -9.36
N LYS A 34 -10.72 -15.77 -8.10
CA LYS A 34 -12.01 -15.19 -7.73
C LYS A 34 -12.07 -13.70 -8.09
N ALA A 35 -11.03 -12.91 -7.79
CA ALA A 35 -10.97 -11.48 -8.11
C ALA A 35 -10.97 -11.23 -9.62
N ALA A 36 -10.23 -12.02 -10.40
CA ALA A 36 -10.20 -11.90 -11.86
C ALA A 36 -11.55 -12.18 -12.54
N ARG A 37 -12.43 -12.93 -11.87
CA ARG A 37 -13.79 -13.22 -12.35
C ARG A 37 -14.86 -12.31 -11.76
N ASP A 38 -14.51 -11.41 -10.85
CA ASP A 38 -15.47 -10.50 -10.21
C ASP A 38 -16.06 -9.53 -11.25
N PRO A 39 -17.39 -9.41 -11.37
CA PRO A 39 -18.02 -8.50 -12.34
C PRO A 39 -17.61 -7.03 -12.20
N ARG A 40 -17.26 -6.58 -10.98
CA ARG A 40 -16.75 -5.21 -10.73
C ARG A 40 -15.40 -5.00 -11.38
N VAL A 41 -14.50 -6.00 -11.31
CA VAL A 41 -13.17 -5.98 -11.94
C VAL A 41 -13.30 -6.03 -13.45
N LEU A 42 -14.09 -6.97 -13.98
CA LEU A 42 -14.34 -7.11 -15.43
C LEU A 42 -15.02 -5.88 -16.04
N GLY A 43 -15.75 -5.11 -15.22
CA GLY A 43 -16.38 -3.86 -15.64
C GLY A 43 -15.42 -2.69 -15.85
N VAL A 44 -14.17 -2.77 -15.34
CA VAL A 44 -13.20 -1.65 -15.36
C VAL A 44 -11.87 -1.99 -16.03
N CYS A 45 -11.48 -3.26 -16.12
CA CYS A 45 -10.20 -3.67 -16.71
C CYS A 45 -10.25 -5.10 -17.27
N ASP A 46 -9.16 -5.47 -17.96
CA ASP A 46 -8.84 -6.84 -18.37
C ASP A 46 -7.82 -7.41 -17.37
N PRO A 47 -8.22 -8.28 -16.42
CA PRO A 47 -7.32 -8.80 -15.40
C PRO A 47 -6.42 -9.91 -15.97
N ILE A 48 -5.11 -9.74 -15.80
CA ILE A 48 -4.09 -10.73 -16.20
C ILE A 48 -3.51 -11.37 -14.95
N VAL A 49 -3.82 -12.66 -14.73
CA VAL A 49 -3.32 -13.39 -13.55
C VAL A 49 -1.91 -13.92 -13.81
N TYR A 50 -0.96 -13.55 -12.92
CA TYR A 50 0.41 -14.03 -12.91
C TYR A 50 0.57 -15.14 -11.88
N GLY A 51 0.89 -16.34 -12.35
CA GLY A 51 0.97 -17.57 -11.55
C GLY A 51 -0.35 -18.35 -11.53
N ALA A 52 -0.28 -19.50 -10.86
CA ALA A 52 -1.41 -20.39 -10.67
C ALA A 52 -1.15 -21.27 -9.43
N SER A 53 -2.15 -22.07 -9.04
CA SER A 53 -1.95 -23.18 -8.11
C SER A 53 -0.95 -24.18 -8.71
N ASP A 54 0.01 -24.65 -7.88
CA ASP A 54 0.98 -25.68 -8.26
C ASP A 54 0.80 -26.89 -7.35
N ALA A 55 0.29 -27.99 -7.90
CA ALA A 55 0.05 -29.23 -7.16
C ALA A 55 1.32 -29.85 -6.53
N SER A 56 2.50 -29.42 -6.95
CA SER A 56 3.78 -29.86 -6.39
C SER A 56 4.23 -29.02 -5.18
N ILE A 57 3.50 -27.95 -4.83
CA ILE A 57 3.73 -27.10 -3.66
C ILE A 57 2.69 -27.47 -2.59
N PRO A 58 3.11 -28.00 -1.44
CA PRO A 58 2.20 -28.34 -0.35
C PRO A 58 1.50 -27.08 0.19
N LEU A 59 0.17 -27.08 0.20
CA LEU A 59 -0.64 -26.01 0.74
C LEU A 59 -0.47 -25.86 2.25
N GLY A 60 -0.55 -24.62 2.74
CA GLY A 60 -0.50 -24.29 4.17
C GLY A 60 0.88 -24.51 4.80
N ARG A 61 1.95 -24.61 4.02
CA ARG A 61 3.32 -24.87 4.52
C ARG A 61 4.34 -23.95 3.87
N VAL A 62 5.26 -23.46 4.70
CA VAL A 62 6.41 -22.70 4.24
C VAL A 62 7.34 -23.62 3.44
N SER A 63 7.79 -23.17 2.27
CA SER A 63 8.79 -23.88 1.48
C SER A 63 9.63 -22.93 0.61
N ALA A 64 10.90 -23.27 0.38
CA ALA A 64 11.76 -22.54 -0.54
C ALA A 64 11.18 -22.50 -1.97
N ARG A 65 10.52 -23.57 -2.40
CA ARG A 65 9.89 -23.66 -3.72
C ARG A 65 8.75 -22.64 -3.87
N ALA A 66 7.89 -22.51 -2.86
CA ALA A 66 6.82 -21.52 -2.84
C ALA A 66 7.38 -20.09 -2.86
N GLY A 67 8.42 -19.82 -2.05
CA GLY A 67 9.10 -18.53 -2.03
C GLY A 67 9.73 -18.16 -3.38
N ARG A 68 10.40 -19.11 -4.04
CA ARG A 68 10.98 -18.91 -5.38
C ARG A 68 9.89 -18.66 -6.42
N ALA A 69 8.82 -19.45 -6.43
CA ALA A 69 7.70 -19.27 -7.35
C ALA A 69 7.04 -17.88 -7.19
N ALA A 70 6.81 -17.45 -5.94
CA ALA A 70 6.25 -16.12 -5.66
C ALA A 70 7.18 -14.99 -6.17
N TYR A 71 8.49 -15.13 -5.99
CA TYR A 71 9.49 -14.20 -6.51
C TYR A 71 9.44 -14.10 -8.04
N ASP A 72 9.50 -15.23 -8.74
CA ASP A 72 9.51 -15.29 -10.20
C ASP A 72 8.23 -14.70 -10.80
N ILE A 73 7.08 -14.92 -10.15
CA ILE A 73 5.78 -14.32 -10.51
C ILE A 73 5.84 -12.79 -10.41
N ILE A 74 6.39 -12.26 -9.30
CA ILE A 74 6.49 -10.81 -9.08
C ILE A 74 7.44 -10.18 -10.11
N VAL A 75 8.59 -10.79 -10.36
CA VAL A 75 9.57 -10.29 -11.35
C VAL A 75 8.91 -10.14 -12.72
N ARG A 76 8.22 -11.16 -13.21
CA ARG A 76 7.51 -11.11 -14.50
C ARG A 76 6.45 -10.02 -14.55
N ALA A 77 5.64 -9.86 -13.48
CA ALA A 77 4.63 -8.81 -13.44
C ALA A 77 5.24 -7.40 -13.43
N VAL A 78 6.38 -7.22 -12.71
CA VAL A 78 7.12 -5.94 -12.69
C VAL A 78 7.70 -5.61 -14.06
N GLU A 79 8.33 -6.59 -14.73
CA GLU A 79 8.85 -6.42 -16.09
C GLU A 79 7.74 -6.02 -17.07
N ASP A 80 6.56 -6.65 -16.98
CA ASP A 80 5.42 -6.31 -17.83
C ASP A 80 4.87 -4.90 -17.53
N ALA A 81 4.86 -4.49 -16.27
CA ALA A 81 4.45 -3.14 -15.90
C ALA A 81 5.46 -2.07 -16.37
N GLN A 82 6.76 -2.33 -16.22
CA GLN A 82 7.81 -1.42 -16.68
C GLN A 82 7.82 -1.25 -18.22
N HIS A 83 7.49 -2.32 -18.96
CA HIS A 83 7.34 -2.30 -20.42
C HIS A 83 5.93 -1.89 -20.88
N GLN A 84 5.06 -1.44 -19.97
CA GLN A 84 3.69 -0.99 -20.27
C GLN A 84 2.81 -2.07 -20.94
N ARG A 85 3.13 -3.37 -20.77
CA ARG A 85 2.28 -4.49 -21.20
C ARG A 85 1.04 -4.64 -20.31
N ILE A 86 1.16 -4.20 -19.05
CA ILE A 86 0.08 -3.99 -18.11
C ILE A 86 0.20 -2.59 -17.50
N ALA A 87 -0.92 -1.99 -17.10
CA ALA A 87 -0.96 -0.61 -16.61
C ALA A 87 -0.66 -0.49 -15.11
N ALA A 88 -0.92 -1.56 -14.35
CA ALA A 88 -0.70 -1.62 -12.90
C ALA A 88 -0.62 -3.08 -12.41
N ILE A 89 -0.17 -3.25 -11.16
CA ILE A 89 -0.10 -4.56 -10.48
C ILE A 89 -0.91 -4.51 -9.19
N ALA A 90 -1.80 -5.50 -9.00
CA ALA A 90 -2.41 -5.82 -7.70
C ALA A 90 -1.80 -7.12 -7.17
N THR A 91 -1.22 -7.09 -5.95
CA THR A 91 -0.50 -8.25 -5.42
C THR A 91 -1.29 -8.96 -4.33
N ALA A 92 -1.48 -10.29 -4.46
CA ALA A 92 -1.87 -11.17 -3.37
C ALA A 92 -0.69 -11.37 -2.39
N PRO A 93 -0.92 -11.91 -1.19
CA PRO A 93 0.09 -11.92 -0.13
C PRO A 93 1.24 -12.91 -0.42
N ILE A 94 2.43 -12.58 0.07
CA ILE A 94 3.60 -13.48 0.09
C ILE A 94 3.95 -13.88 1.52
N ASN A 95 4.67 -14.98 1.65
CA ASN A 95 5.20 -15.45 2.93
C ASN A 95 6.69 -15.09 3.05
N LYS A 96 7.05 -14.34 4.10
CA LYS A 96 8.43 -13.87 4.33
C LYS A 96 9.39 -15.01 4.68
N GLU A 97 8.91 -16.02 5.42
CA GLU A 97 9.70 -17.19 5.77
C GLU A 97 9.98 -18.05 4.53
N ALA A 98 9.02 -18.16 3.60
CA ALA A 98 9.23 -18.84 2.32
C ALA A 98 10.28 -18.11 1.46
N PHE A 99 10.30 -16.77 1.46
CA PHE A 99 11.35 -15.98 0.81
C PHE A 99 12.71 -16.25 1.44
N ALA A 100 12.80 -16.23 2.76
CA ALA A 100 14.04 -16.53 3.48
C ALA A 100 14.51 -17.97 3.21
N ALA A 101 13.60 -18.95 3.23
CA ALA A 101 13.91 -20.35 2.90
C ALA A 101 14.42 -20.51 1.45
N ALA A 102 13.96 -19.66 0.52
CA ALA A 102 14.44 -19.63 -0.86
C ALA A 102 15.78 -18.87 -1.03
N GLY A 103 16.40 -18.40 0.05
CA GLY A 103 17.64 -17.62 0.02
C GLY A 103 17.46 -16.20 -0.55
N LEU A 104 16.25 -15.66 -0.55
CA LEU A 104 15.96 -14.33 -1.06
C LEU A 104 16.16 -13.28 0.05
N PRO A 105 16.88 -12.17 -0.20
CA PRO A 105 17.25 -11.20 0.83
C PRO A 105 16.13 -10.22 1.22
N TRP A 106 15.01 -10.21 0.47
CA TRP A 106 13.95 -9.22 0.66
C TRP A 106 12.97 -9.60 1.76
N ARG A 107 12.64 -8.62 2.60
CA ARG A 107 11.71 -8.78 3.72
C ARG A 107 10.23 -8.76 3.32
N GLY A 108 9.92 -8.43 2.06
CA GLY A 108 8.55 -8.36 1.55
C GLY A 108 8.45 -7.70 0.18
N HIS A 109 7.22 -7.45 -0.26
CA HIS A 109 6.96 -6.80 -1.55
C HIS A 109 7.66 -5.45 -1.69
N THR A 110 7.60 -4.60 -0.66
CA THR A 110 8.11 -3.23 -0.71
C THR A 110 9.60 -3.19 -1.04
N ASP A 111 10.41 -3.99 -0.34
CA ASP A 111 11.86 -4.06 -0.55
C ASP A 111 12.18 -4.66 -1.93
N LEU A 112 11.49 -5.74 -2.30
CA LEU A 112 11.68 -6.38 -3.61
C LEU A 112 11.31 -5.44 -4.75
N LEU A 113 10.17 -4.76 -4.66
CA LEU A 113 9.71 -3.85 -5.71
C LEU A 113 10.62 -2.63 -5.83
N GLY A 114 11.09 -2.07 -4.71
CA GLY A 114 12.10 -1.01 -4.71
C GLY A 114 13.35 -1.42 -5.47
N HIS A 115 13.86 -2.65 -5.20
CA HIS A 115 15.03 -3.20 -5.89
C HIS A 115 14.78 -3.39 -7.40
N LEU A 116 13.69 -4.05 -7.77
CA LEU A 116 13.37 -4.36 -9.18
C LEU A 116 13.11 -3.11 -10.03
N THR A 117 12.61 -2.05 -9.41
CA THR A 117 12.26 -0.80 -10.14
C THR A 117 13.31 0.29 -10.00
N GLY A 118 14.34 0.11 -9.18
CA GLY A 118 15.34 1.13 -8.86
C GLY A 118 14.79 2.32 -8.05
N ALA A 119 13.63 2.20 -7.44
CA ALA A 119 13.03 3.25 -6.65
C ALA A 119 13.83 3.51 -5.37
N ARG A 120 14.27 4.77 -5.16
CA ARG A 120 15.11 5.15 -4.02
C ARG A 120 14.33 5.57 -2.79
N ARG A 121 13.16 6.17 -2.99
CA ARG A 121 12.23 6.61 -1.93
C ARG A 121 10.90 5.92 -2.13
N ILE A 122 10.49 5.16 -1.15
CA ILE A 122 9.22 4.44 -1.15
C ILE A 122 8.54 4.60 0.20
N ALA A 123 7.23 4.71 0.21
CA ALA A 123 6.43 4.73 1.43
C ALA A 123 5.21 3.82 1.29
N MET A 124 4.75 3.32 2.42
CA MET A 124 3.55 2.51 2.51
C MET A 124 2.37 3.41 2.84
N MET A 125 1.37 3.43 1.98
CA MET A 125 0.10 4.10 2.22
C MET A 125 -1.03 3.08 2.33
N PHE A 126 -1.90 3.26 3.31
CA PHE A 126 -3.18 2.56 3.38
C PHE A 126 -4.28 3.51 2.91
N TYR A 127 -4.94 3.09 1.85
CA TYR A 127 -6.03 3.83 1.21
C TYR A 127 -7.37 3.20 1.59
N ALA A 128 -8.18 3.96 2.28
CA ALA A 128 -9.61 3.76 2.44
C ALA A 128 -10.32 5.00 1.91
N ASP A 129 -11.55 4.88 1.41
CA ASP A 129 -12.25 6.00 0.76
C ASP A 129 -12.29 7.27 1.61
N SER A 130 -12.50 7.12 2.91
CA SER A 130 -12.61 8.23 3.87
C SER A 130 -11.30 8.57 4.58
N LEU A 131 -10.27 7.71 4.53
CA LEU A 131 -9.03 7.86 5.29
C LEU A 131 -7.84 7.32 4.50
N ARG A 132 -6.81 8.14 4.33
CA ARG A 132 -5.51 7.77 3.76
C ARG A 132 -4.43 8.00 4.79
N VAL A 133 -3.64 6.97 5.05
CA VAL A 133 -2.57 7.03 6.06
C VAL A 133 -1.26 6.57 5.44
N VAL A 134 -0.22 7.38 5.55
CA VAL A 134 1.14 7.07 5.12
C VAL A 134 2.00 6.83 6.34
N LEU A 135 2.82 5.80 6.32
CA LEU A 135 3.66 5.42 7.46
C LEU A 135 5.08 5.95 7.29
N ALA A 136 5.56 6.74 8.26
CA ALA A 136 6.95 7.21 8.30
C ALA A 136 7.90 6.09 8.72
N THR A 137 7.53 5.27 9.71
CA THR A 137 8.22 4.01 10.04
C THR A 137 7.26 2.84 9.94
N VAL A 138 7.80 1.67 9.52
CA VAL A 138 6.99 0.48 9.27
C VAL A 138 7.48 -0.63 10.21
N HIS A 139 7.56 -1.80 9.89
CA HIS A 139 7.87 -3.05 10.61
C HIS A 139 9.16 -3.01 11.49
N ILE A 140 9.23 -2.11 12.46
CA ILE A 140 10.27 -2.01 13.47
C ILE A 140 9.67 -2.11 14.87
N PRO A 141 10.43 -2.52 15.88
CA PRO A 141 9.98 -2.48 17.28
C PRO A 141 9.57 -1.06 17.69
N LEU A 142 8.52 -0.94 18.50
CA LEU A 142 8.05 0.37 18.98
C LEU A 142 9.15 1.18 19.69
N ALA A 143 10.00 0.51 20.46
CA ALA A 143 11.13 1.12 21.15
C ALA A 143 12.19 1.75 20.21
N ASP A 144 12.23 1.31 18.96
CA ASP A 144 13.15 1.83 17.94
C ASP A 144 12.58 3.02 17.17
N VAL A 145 11.26 3.25 17.25
CA VAL A 145 10.58 4.32 16.51
C VAL A 145 11.19 5.70 16.74
N PRO A 146 11.45 6.16 17.99
CA PRO A 146 12.02 7.48 18.20
C PRO A 146 13.40 7.67 17.55
N ARG A 147 14.21 6.61 17.50
CA ARG A 147 15.54 6.65 16.86
C ARG A 147 15.45 6.64 15.34
N GLU A 148 14.55 5.84 14.80
CA GLU A 148 14.39 5.64 13.35
C GLU A 148 13.56 6.73 12.67
N LEU A 149 12.73 7.44 13.44
CA LEU A 149 11.93 8.57 12.97
C LEU A 149 12.79 9.85 12.94
N THR A 150 13.73 9.90 12.01
CA THR A 150 14.57 11.10 11.83
C THR A 150 13.79 12.20 11.11
N ARG A 151 14.28 13.43 11.22
CA ARG A 151 13.71 14.57 10.48
C ARG A 151 13.75 14.33 8.97
N GLU A 152 14.86 13.83 8.46
CA GLU A 152 15.04 13.52 7.02
C GLU A 152 14.03 12.49 6.54
N ARG A 153 13.80 11.41 7.31
CA ARG A 153 12.79 10.40 7.01
C ARG A 153 11.38 10.99 6.97
N LEU A 154 11.06 11.87 7.91
CA LEU A 154 9.77 12.56 7.94
C LEU A 154 9.61 13.46 6.71
N GLU A 155 10.61 14.30 6.41
CA GLU A 155 10.63 15.18 5.23
C GLU A 155 10.44 14.37 3.95
N ASP A 156 11.20 13.28 3.76
CA ASP A 156 11.07 12.37 2.62
C ASP A 156 9.66 11.79 2.49
N THR A 157 9.05 11.40 3.62
CA THR A 157 7.69 10.85 3.63
C THR A 157 6.66 11.91 3.26
N ILE A 158 6.78 13.13 3.78
CA ILE A 158 5.91 14.26 3.46
C ILE A 158 6.01 14.62 1.98
N GLU A 159 7.23 14.82 1.47
CA GLU A 159 7.50 15.17 0.07
C GLU A 159 6.96 14.10 -0.90
N LEU A 160 7.26 12.84 -0.62
CA LEU A 160 6.78 11.73 -1.42
C LEU A 160 5.25 11.67 -1.43
N THR A 161 4.62 11.83 -0.28
CA THR A 161 3.16 11.84 -0.16
C THR A 161 2.56 13.00 -0.97
N ALA A 162 3.11 14.20 -0.83
CA ALA A 162 2.63 15.39 -1.55
C ALA A 162 2.77 15.21 -3.08
N SER A 163 3.85 14.60 -3.54
CA SER A 163 4.10 14.38 -4.98
C SER A 163 3.23 13.26 -5.59
N GLU A 164 2.84 12.27 -4.80
CA GLU A 164 2.09 11.11 -5.29
C GLU A 164 0.55 11.28 -5.21
N LEU A 165 0.03 12.03 -4.22
CA LEU A 165 -1.41 12.20 -4.01
C LEU A 165 -2.17 12.86 -5.18
N PRO A 166 -1.59 13.70 -6.04
CA PRO A 166 -2.28 14.17 -7.26
C PRO A 166 -2.80 13.03 -8.14
N ARG A 167 -2.11 11.90 -8.19
CA ARG A 167 -2.57 10.69 -8.92
C ARG A 167 -3.81 10.04 -8.33
N PHE A 168 -4.12 10.34 -7.06
CA PHE A 168 -5.29 9.85 -6.34
C PHE A 168 -6.47 10.85 -6.39
N GLY A 169 -6.35 11.91 -7.20
CA GLY A 169 -7.39 12.93 -7.33
C GLY A 169 -7.25 14.09 -6.35
N PHE A 170 -6.09 14.25 -5.70
CA PHE A 170 -5.78 15.35 -4.78
C PHE A 170 -4.68 16.24 -5.36
N PRO A 171 -4.99 17.17 -6.29
CA PRO A 171 -3.98 17.94 -7.01
C PRO A 171 -3.18 18.90 -6.12
N SER A 172 -3.73 19.31 -5.00
CA SER A 172 -3.09 20.15 -3.99
C SER A 172 -3.37 19.57 -2.60
N PRO A 173 -2.68 18.45 -2.24
CA PRO A 173 -3.06 17.70 -1.06
C PRO A 173 -2.75 18.46 0.23
N ARG A 174 -3.67 18.40 1.17
CA ARG A 174 -3.54 18.91 2.54
C ARG A 174 -3.12 17.74 3.41
N LEU A 175 -1.89 17.78 3.93
CA LEU A 175 -1.32 16.72 4.73
C LEU A 175 -1.39 17.07 6.21
N ALA A 176 -1.61 16.06 7.05
CA ALA A 176 -1.44 16.17 8.50
C ALA A 176 -0.36 15.22 8.98
N VAL A 177 0.41 15.61 9.97
CA VAL A 177 1.36 14.75 10.68
C VAL A 177 0.80 14.44 12.06
N ALA A 178 0.66 13.16 12.40
CA ALA A 178 0.31 12.73 13.75
C ALA A 178 1.51 12.91 14.68
N GLY A 179 1.28 13.37 15.90
CA GLY A 179 2.31 13.44 16.94
C GLY A 179 2.78 12.05 17.35
N LEU A 180 4.05 11.95 17.71
CA LEU A 180 4.62 10.70 18.24
C LEU A 180 4.14 10.45 19.66
N ASN A 181 4.20 11.51 20.49
CA ASN A 181 3.87 11.45 21.90
C ASN A 181 2.41 11.88 22.18
N PRO A 182 1.86 11.53 23.36
CA PRO A 182 0.55 12.04 23.76
C PRO A 182 0.49 13.57 23.64
N HIS A 183 -0.67 14.09 23.19
CA HIS A 183 -0.91 15.53 23.00
C HIS A 183 0.11 16.22 22.09
N ALA A 184 0.76 15.46 21.16
CA ALA A 184 1.84 15.94 20.32
C ALA A 184 3.00 16.58 21.12
N GLY A 185 3.39 15.89 22.22
CA GLY A 185 4.50 16.27 23.10
C GLY A 185 4.20 17.39 24.09
N GLU A 186 3.08 18.12 23.96
CA GLU A 186 2.67 19.22 24.85
C GLU A 186 3.86 20.16 25.23
N HIS A 187 4.50 20.70 24.21
CA HIS A 187 5.70 21.57 24.34
C HIS A 187 6.88 20.92 25.09
N GLY A 188 7.04 19.60 24.95
CA GLY A 188 8.14 18.83 25.53
C GLY A 188 7.83 18.21 26.89
N LEU A 189 6.64 18.41 27.46
CA LEU A 189 6.23 17.78 28.72
C LEU A 189 6.05 16.26 28.59
N MET A 190 5.64 15.78 27.41
CA MET A 190 5.37 14.35 27.14
C MET A 190 6.44 13.71 26.23
N GLY A 191 7.61 14.31 26.11
CA GLY A 191 8.69 13.88 25.24
C GLY A 191 9.14 15.00 24.31
N LEU A 192 10.37 14.88 23.78
CA LEU A 192 11.00 15.96 23.01
C LEU A 192 10.89 15.74 21.50
N GLU A 193 10.51 14.56 21.03
CA GLU A 193 10.57 14.14 19.63
C GLU A 193 9.67 15.00 18.73
N ASP A 194 8.48 15.37 19.24
CA ASP A 194 7.54 16.21 18.50
C ASP A 194 8.13 17.62 18.24
N GLU A 195 8.85 18.18 19.21
CA GLU A 195 9.50 19.50 19.08
C GLU A 195 10.85 19.42 18.34
N ALA A 196 11.64 18.36 18.58
CA ALA A 196 12.99 18.26 18.05
C ALA A 196 13.05 17.68 16.63
N VAL A 197 12.07 16.83 16.24
CA VAL A 197 12.06 16.11 14.97
C VAL A 197 10.86 16.52 14.11
N LEU A 198 9.62 16.37 14.65
CA LEU A 198 8.42 16.52 13.80
C LEU A 198 8.20 17.98 13.41
N ARG A 199 8.17 18.90 14.34
CA ARG A 199 7.90 20.32 14.06
C ARG A 199 8.92 20.94 13.09
N PRO A 200 10.25 20.76 13.25
CA PRO A 200 11.22 21.28 12.29
C PRO A 200 11.09 20.65 10.88
N GLY A 201 10.81 19.34 10.80
CA GLY A 201 10.61 18.66 9.52
C GLY A 201 9.37 19.17 8.79
N ILE A 202 8.25 19.35 9.49
CA ILE A 202 7.02 19.95 8.96
C ILE A 202 7.29 21.35 8.43
N GLU A 203 7.92 22.21 9.23
CA GLU A 203 8.21 23.59 8.84
C GLU A 203 9.09 23.66 7.61
N ARG A 204 10.11 22.80 7.52
CA ARG A 204 10.96 22.74 6.34
C ARG A 204 10.18 22.32 5.07
N CYS A 205 9.23 21.40 5.19
CA CYS A 205 8.36 21.03 4.06
C CYS A 205 7.43 22.19 3.67
N ARG A 206 6.92 22.96 4.63
CA ARG A 206 6.13 24.18 4.36
C ARG A 206 6.92 25.24 3.59
N THR A 207 8.18 25.48 3.97
CA THR A 207 9.04 26.43 3.23
C THR A 207 9.31 26.02 1.80
N ARG A 208 9.14 24.72 1.47
CA ARG A 208 9.20 24.18 0.11
C ARG A 208 7.85 24.22 -0.62
N GLY A 209 6.83 24.83 -0.04
CA GLY A 209 5.50 25.01 -0.65
C GLY A 209 4.55 23.81 -0.47
N ILE A 210 4.84 22.85 0.41
CA ILE A 210 3.96 21.73 0.69
C ILE A 210 2.92 22.15 1.75
N THR A 211 1.65 21.89 1.47
CA THR A 211 0.57 22.11 2.44
C THR A 211 0.54 20.97 3.44
N VAL A 212 1.20 21.14 4.56
CA VAL A 212 1.29 20.17 5.64
C VAL A 212 1.19 20.84 7.00
N ASP A 213 0.42 20.25 7.91
CA ASP A 213 0.19 20.74 9.27
C ASP A 213 0.46 19.67 10.33
N GLY A 214 0.74 20.12 11.55
CA GLY A 214 1.04 19.25 12.69
C GLY A 214 2.25 19.73 13.51
N PRO A 215 2.78 18.89 14.41
CA PRO A 215 2.18 17.60 14.79
C PRO A 215 0.83 17.80 15.52
N PHE A 216 -0.13 16.93 15.26
CA PHE A 216 -1.43 16.91 15.93
C PHE A 216 -1.54 15.73 16.88
N PRO A 217 -2.30 15.84 17.99
CA PRO A 217 -2.61 14.71 18.84
C PRO A 217 -3.16 13.52 18.05
N ALA A 218 -2.51 12.36 18.19
CA ALA A 218 -2.81 11.18 17.36
C ALA A 218 -4.19 10.59 17.64
N ASP A 219 -4.74 10.80 18.83
CA ASP A 219 -6.07 10.36 19.23
C ASP A 219 -7.22 11.10 18.52
N THR A 220 -6.97 12.28 17.95
CA THR A 220 -7.99 13.14 17.33
C THR A 220 -7.80 13.37 15.83
N ILE A 221 -6.56 13.34 15.33
CA ILE A 221 -6.28 13.72 13.94
C ILE A 221 -6.97 12.85 12.90
N PHE A 222 -7.12 11.56 13.14
CA PHE A 222 -7.77 10.65 12.20
C PHE A 222 -9.27 10.96 12.04
N VAL A 223 -9.94 11.41 13.10
CA VAL A 223 -11.34 11.86 13.05
C VAL A 223 -11.47 13.12 12.17
N ARG A 224 -10.54 14.06 12.29
CA ARG A 224 -10.50 15.27 11.47
C ARG A 224 -10.25 14.96 10.00
N ALA A 225 -9.32 14.03 9.72
CA ALA A 225 -9.05 13.56 8.36
C ALA A 225 -10.27 12.88 7.73
N MET A 226 -10.98 12.03 8.49
CA MET A 226 -12.22 11.39 8.01
C MET A 226 -13.33 12.40 7.71
N ARG A 227 -13.33 13.59 8.34
CA ARG A 227 -14.25 14.70 8.05
C ARG A 227 -13.80 15.54 6.85
N GLY A 228 -12.69 15.19 6.22
CA GLY A 228 -12.18 15.87 5.03
C GLY A 228 -11.37 17.14 5.30
N GLU A 229 -10.89 17.35 6.53
CA GLU A 229 -9.98 18.47 6.80
C GLU A 229 -8.62 18.27 6.16
N PHE A 230 -8.17 17.01 6.05
CA PHE A 230 -6.91 16.59 5.45
C PHE A 230 -7.12 15.47 4.44
N ASP A 231 -6.29 15.44 3.42
CA ASP A 231 -6.37 14.47 2.35
C ASP A 231 -5.56 13.21 2.66
N ALA A 232 -4.52 13.31 3.52
CA ALA A 232 -3.83 12.19 4.13
C ALA A 232 -3.22 12.55 5.48
N VAL A 233 -3.06 11.53 6.34
CA VAL A 233 -2.34 11.60 7.62
C VAL A 233 -1.03 10.84 7.50
N ILE A 234 0.08 11.46 7.89
CA ILE A 234 1.37 10.81 8.07
C ILE A 234 1.46 10.33 9.51
N ALA A 235 1.49 9.03 9.70
CA ALA A 235 1.64 8.39 11.00
C ALA A 235 3.11 8.08 11.27
N CYS A 236 3.54 8.26 12.51
CA CYS A 236 4.92 8.05 12.93
C CYS A 236 5.31 6.56 12.88
N TYR A 237 4.38 5.65 13.19
CA TYR A 237 4.64 4.21 13.25
C TYR A 237 3.40 3.39 12.84
N HIS A 238 3.64 2.11 12.62
CA HIS A 238 2.69 1.16 12.04
C HIS A 238 1.33 1.18 12.73
N ASP A 239 1.25 0.86 14.03
CA ASP A 239 -0.05 0.68 14.70
C ASP A 239 -0.78 2.00 14.91
N GLN A 240 -0.06 3.13 15.06
CA GLN A 240 -0.68 4.46 15.09
C GLN A 240 -1.54 4.71 13.85
N GLY A 241 -1.05 4.28 12.68
CA GLY A 241 -1.77 4.44 11.42
C GLY A 241 -2.77 3.33 11.13
N LEU A 242 -2.41 2.08 11.42
CA LEU A 242 -3.20 0.91 11.00
C LEU A 242 -4.43 0.67 11.87
N ILE A 243 -4.37 0.99 13.16
CA ILE A 243 -5.54 0.85 14.05
C ILE A 243 -6.73 1.65 13.50
N PRO A 244 -6.63 2.98 13.28
CA PRO A 244 -7.75 3.74 12.74
C PRO A 244 -8.18 3.29 11.33
N VAL A 245 -7.25 2.94 10.45
CA VAL A 245 -7.58 2.42 9.11
C VAL A 245 -8.41 1.14 9.21
N LYS A 246 -7.99 0.19 10.06
CA LYS A 246 -8.70 -1.09 10.21
C LYS A 246 -10.03 -0.94 10.91
N LEU A 247 -10.19 0.02 11.82
CA LEU A 247 -11.48 0.31 12.45
C LEU A 247 -12.53 0.79 11.43
N VAL A 248 -12.13 1.59 10.44
CA VAL A 248 -13.07 2.15 9.46
C VAL A 248 -13.22 1.30 8.20
N ALA A 249 -12.22 0.50 7.83
CA ALA A 249 -12.18 -0.17 6.53
C ALA A 249 -11.58 -1.58 6.58
N PHE A 250 -11.87 -2.36 7.62
CA PHE A 250 -11.37 -3.74 7.72
C PHE A 250 -11.75 -4.55 6.46
N GLY A 251 -10.78 -5.21 5.83
CA GLY A 251 -10.94 -5.99 4.60
C GLY A 251 -11.24 -5.16 3.33
N ARG A 252 -11.28 -3.82 3.42
CA ARG A 252 -11.51 -2.92 2.28
C ARG A 252 -10.38 -1.92 2.08
N ALA A 253 -9.53 -1.72 3.08
CA ALA A 253 -8.35 -0.88 2.95
C ALA A 253 -7.36 -1.51 1.96
N VAL A 254 -6.79 -0.69 1.10
CA VAL A 254 -5.81 -1.11 0.09
C VAL A 254 -4.44 -0.61 0.49
N ASN A 255 -3.47 -1.50 0.54
CA ASN A 255 -2.07 -1.12 0.71
C ASN A 255 -1.50 -0.67 -0.64
N VAL A 256 -0.99 0.55 -0.70
CA VAL A 256 -0.36 1.15 -1.87
C VAL A 256 1.10 1.43 -1.57
N THR A 257 1.98 1.13 -2.50
CA THR A 257 3.39 1.54 -2.42
C THR A 257 3.59 2.83 -3.22
N LEU A 258 3.83 3.93 -2.52
CA LEU A 258 4.17 5.22 -3.14
C LEU A 258 5.62 5.23 -3.59
N GLY A 259 5.94 6.03 -4.61
CA GLY A 259 7.30 6.26 -5.11
C GLY A 259 7.82 5.23 -6.10
N LEU A 260 7.03 4.21 -6.47
CA LEU A 260 7.38 3.30 -7.54
C LEU A 260 7.09 3.95 -8.91
N PRO A 261 7.92 3.69 -9.95
CA PRO A 261 7.63 4.14 -11.31
C PRO A 261 6.44 3.42 -11.94
N ILE A 262 5.91 2.40 -11.27
CA ILE A 262 4.73 1.62 -11.65
C ILE A 262 3.63 1.79 -10.59
N VAL A 263 2.36 1.59 -10.97
CA VAL A 263 1.26 1.53 -10.00
C VAL A 263 1.24 0.15 -9.35
N ARG A 264 1.32 0.11 -8.03
CA ARG A 264 1.19 -1.13 -7.26
C ARG A 264 0.25 -0.97 -6.08
N THR A 265 -0.74 -1.84 -6.02
CA THR A 265 -1.66 -2.03 -4.91
C THR A 265 -1.53 -3.44 -4.33
N SER A 266 -2.05 -3.65 -3.13
CA SER A 266 -1.98 -4.94 -2.43
C SER A 266 -3.13 -5.09 -1.44
N VAL A 267 -3.38 -6.34 -1.08
CA VAL A 267 -4.21 -6.68 0.08
C VAL A 267 -3.57 -6.22 1.40
N ASP A 268 -4.35 -6.18 2.46
CA ASP A 268 -3.94 -5.80 3.83
C ASP A 268 -3.86 -6.99 4.81
N HIS A 269 -3.88 -8.23 4.29
CA HIS A 269 -3.81 -9.48 5.06
C HIS A 269 -2.66 -10.39 4.60
N GLY A 270 -2.37 -11.45 5.35
CA GLY A 270 -1.34 -12.45 5.05
C GLY A 270 -1.85 -13.61 4.19
N THR A 271 -1.00 -14.65 4.10
CA THR A 271 -1.21 -15.84 3.26
C THR A 271 -2.29 -16.80 3.76
N ALA A 272 -2.76 -16.66 5.02
CA ALA A 272 -3.83 -17.46 5.64
C ALA A 272 -3.69 -18.97 5.35
N PHE A 273 -2.56 -19.54 5.72
CA PHE A 273 -2.19 -20.93 5.45
C PHE A 273 -3.18 -21.94 6.01
N ASP A 274 -3.87 -21.59 7.09
CA ASP A 274 -4.88 -22.40 7.77
C ASP A 274 -6.12 -22.70 6.92
N ILE A 275 -6.44 -21.83 5.96
CA ILE A 275 -7.58 -22.01 5.04
C ILE A 275 -7.17 -22.20 3.58
N ALA A 276 -5.87 -22.30 3.28
CA ALA A 276 -5.38 -22.46 1.93
C ALA A 276 -5.94 -23.73 1.25
N GLY A 277 -6.45 -23.59 0.03
CA GLY A 277 -7.01 -24.68 -0.77
C GLY A 277 -8.41 -25.16 -0.34
N ARG A 278 -9.05 -24.49 0.63
CA ARG A 278 -10.40 -24.88 1.08
C ARG A 278 -11.54 -24.25 0.28
N GLY A 279 -11.26 -23.34 -0.64
CA GLY A 279 -12.28 -22.66 -1.44
C GLY A 279 -13.09 -21.60 -0.70
N VAL A 280 -12.73 -21.29 0.55
CA VAL A 280 -13.48 -20.36 1.45
C VAL A 280 -12.84 -18.97 1.59
N ALA A 281 -11.69 -18.72 0.97
CA ALA A 281 -11.01 -17.44 1.07
C ALA A 281 -11.84 -16.31 0.42
N ASP A 282 -11.98 -15.18 1.14
CA ASP A 282 -12.70 -14.00 0.67
C ASP A 282 -11.78 -13.17 -0.26
N PRO A 283 -12.14 -12.93 -1.54
CA PRO A 283 -11.37 -12.14 -2.47
C PRO A 283 -11.53 -10.63 -2.30
N SER A 284 -12.40 -10.15 -1.42
CA SER A 284 -12.85 -8.75 -1.36
C SER A 284 -11.69 -7.76 -1.26
N SER A 285 -10.69 -8.02 -0.41
CA SER A 285 -9.52 -7.14 -0.28
C SER A 285 -8.74 -7.04 -1.60
N LEU A 286 -8.53 -8.15 -2.31
CA LEU A 286 -7.85 -8.16 -3.61
C LEU A 286 -8.68 -7.48 -4.70
N VAL A 287 -10.00 -7.67 -4.70
CA VAL A 287 -10.90 -6.95 -5.61
C VAL A 287 -10.77 -5.44 -5.41
N HIS A 288 -10.79 -4.94 -4.16
CA HIS A 288 -10.58 -3.52 -3.88
C HIS A 288 -9.19 -3.05 -4.35
N ALA A 289 -8.14 -3.87 -4.18
CA ALA A 289 -6.81 -3.56 -4.67
C ALA A 289 -6.78 -3.43 -6.21
N VAL A 290 -7.43 -4.34 -6.95
CA VAL A 290 -7.52 -4.27 -8.43
C VAL A 290 -8.31 -3.05 -8.89
N LEU A 291 -9.45 -2.76 -8.26
CA LEU A 291 -10.27 -1.58 -8.61
C LEU A 291 -9.51 -0.27 -8.40
N LEU A 292 -8.78 -0.15 -7.30
CA LEU A 292 -7.93 1.03 -7.05
C LEU A 292 -6.77 1.09 -8.06
N ALA A 293 -6.11 -0.03 -8.37
CA ALA A 293 -5.06 -0.09 -9.38
C ALA A 293 -5.54 0.41 -10.75
N ALA A 294 -6.74 -0.05 -11.17
CA ALA A 294 -7.35 0.39 -12.41
C ALA A 294 -7.66 1.90 -12.40
N ASN A 295 -8.20 2.42 -11.30
CA ASN A 295 -8.47 3.85 -11.17
C ASN A 295 -7.18 4.69 -11.26
N LEU A 296 -6.13 4.30 -10.56
CA LEU A 296 -4.83 5.00 -10.58
C LEU A 296 -4.14 4.95 -11.94
N ALA A 297 -4.27 3.83 -12.64
CA ALA A 297 -3.70 3.68 -13.98
C ALA A 297 -4.43 4.55 -15.02
N ALA A 298 -5.77 4.73 -14.87
CA ALA A 298 -6.56 5.58 -15.76
C ALA A 298 -6.22 7.08 -15.66
N VAL A 299 -5.66 7.53 -14.53
CA VAL A 299 -5.20 8.93 -14.35
C VAL A 299 -3.83 9.15 -15.00
N ARG A 300 -3.08 8.10 -15.27
CA ARG A 300 -1.72 8.15 -15.86
C ARG A 300 -1.73 8.28 -17.38
N THR A 301 -2.82 7.95 -18.03
CA THR A 301 -3.03 8.05 -19.49
C THR A 301 -3.67 9.37 -19.87
#